data_873cfa135ae0a62bf9b4cfadd8fe2279
#
_entry.id   873cfa135ae0a62bf9b4cfadd8fe2279
#
_cell.length_a   1.000
_cell.length_b   1.000
_cell.length_c   1.000
_cell.angle_alpha   90.00
_cell.angle_beta   90.00
_cell.angle_gamma   90.00
#
_symmetry.space_group_name_H-M   'P 1'
#
loop_
_entity.id
_entity.type
_entity.pdbx_description
1 polymer ?
#
loop_
_entity_poly.entity_id
_entity_poly.type
_entity_poly.pdbx_seq_one_letter_code
_entity_poly.pdbx_strand_id
1 'polypeptide(L)'
;MLFEVNNLTLGYEKKEIVIKDISFSVNDKDFIIITGKNGAGKSTLIKGILGLIKPMSGQIIFSEELKKNQIGYMPQETKVDASFPASVYEIVLSGTINKMGFNPFYKKELKKKAIDALKILNIYDIKNRSFQDLSGGQRQKTLLARSLCATDKLLILDEPSNNLDQASREEFYLLLMKLNKELGITIIMISHDQDIDKVLGTKQLIIKDNGYEFKDIEVD
;
A
#
# COMPACT_ATOMS: atom_id res chain seq x y z
N MET A 1 -7.68 9.80 -14.09
CA MET A 1 -7.79 8.33 -13.85
C MET A 1 -6.38 7.77 -13.77
N LEU A 2 -6.08 7.07 -12.68
CA LEU A 2 -4.75 6.52 -12.42
C LEU A 2 -4.56 5.14 -13.06
N PHE A 3 -5.56 4.27 -12.92
CA PHE A 3 -5.67 3.01 -13.64
C PHE A 3 -7.10 2.48 -13.67
N GLU A 4 -7.35 1.51 -14.55
CA GLU A 4 -8.63 0.84 -14.72
C GLU A 4 -8.45 -0.67 -14.72
N VAL A 5 -9.37 -1.38 -14.08
CA VAL A 5 -9.47 -2.84 -14.07
C VAL A 5 -10.67 -3.25 -14.89
N ASN A 6 -10.48 -4.07 -15.92
CA ASN A 6 -11.52 -4.45 -16.88
C ASN A 6 -11.68 -5.97 -16.95
N ASN A 7 -12.85 -6.47 -16.52
CA ASN A 7 -13.27 -7.87 -16.55
C ASN A 7 -12.18 -8.84 -16.04
N LEU A 8 -11.49 -8.42 -14.97
CA LEU A 8 -10.31 -9.07 -14.46
C LEU A 8 -10.68 -10.37 -13.73
N THR A 9 -10.05 -11.47 -14.15
CA THR A 9 -10.13 -12.77 -13.48
C THR A 9 -8.73 -13.19 -13.04
N LEU A 10 -8.57 -13.52 -11.75
CA LEU A 10 -7.31 -13.93 -11.15
C LEU A 10 -7.42 -15.27 -10.45
N GLY A 11 -6.32 -16.03 -10.46
CA GLY A 11 -6.19 -17.31 -9.76
C GLY A 11 -4.74 -17.77 -9.73
N TYR A 12 -4.45 -18.87 -9.02
CA TYR A 12 -3.09 -19.38 -8.86
C TYR A 12 -2.76 -20.47 -9.88
N GLU A 13 -3.74 -21.28 -10.26
CA GLU A 13 -3.60 -22.34 -11.26
C GLU A 13 -4.78 -22.25 -12.24
N LYS A 14 -4.67 -22.91 -13.42
CA LYS A 14 -5.70 -22.84 -14.50
C LYS A 14 -7.12 -23.21 -14.05
N LYS A 15 -7.30 -23.78 -12.83
CA LYS A 15 -8.59 -24.25 -12.31
C LYS A 15 -9.03 -23.55 -11.02
N GLU A 16 -8.16 -22.81 -10.36
CA GLU A 16 -8.48 -22.15 -9.08
C GLU A 16 -8.68 -20.66 -9.29
N ILE A 17 -9.90 -20.29 -9.72
CA ILE A 17 -10.29 -18.89 -9.83
C ILE A 17 -10.59 -18.35 -8.43
N VAL A 18 -9.91 -17.27 -8.06
CA VAL A 18 -10.08 -16.58 -6.76
C VAL A 18 -10.88 -15.29 -6.93
N ILE A 19 -10.61 -14.53 -7.97
CA ILE A 19 -11.34 -13.32 -8.35
C ILE A 19 -11.91 -13.54 -9.74
N LYS A 20 -13.21 -13.25 -9.93
CA LYS A 20 -13.89 -13.46 -11.20
C LYS A 20 -14.55 -12.17 -11.68
N ASP A 21 -14.19 -11.76 -12.90
CA ASP A 21 -14.87 -10.73 -13.69
C ASP A 21 -15.08 -9.39 -12.94
N ILE A 22 -14.02 -8.88 -12.30
CA ILE A 22 -14.07 -7.63 -11.56
C ILE A 22 -13.68 -6.45 -12.46
N SER A 23 -14.46 -5.36 -12.38
CA SER A 23 -14.22 -4.11 -13.11
C SER A 23 -14.41 -2.91 -12.20
N PHE A 24 -13.43 -2.00 -12.15
CA PHE A 24 -13.51 -0.74 -11.41
C PHE A 24 -12.41 0.21 -11.88
N SER A 25 -12.55 1.49 -11.55
CA SER A 25 -11.57 2.52 -11.86
C SER A 25 -11.02 3.19 -10.62
N VAL A 26 -9.76 3.61 -10.69
CA VAL A 26 -9.05 4.32 -9.63
C VAL A 26 -8.62 5.67 -10.16
N ASN A 27 -9.05 6.74 -9.51
CA ASN A 27 -8.68 8.10 -9.85
C ASN A 27 -7.55 8.61 -8.96
N ASP A 28 -6.91 9.70 -9.40
CA ASP A 28 -5.93 10.38 -8.56
C ASP A 28 -6.60 10.87 -7.27
N LYS A 29 -5.88 10.71 -6.16
CA LYS A 29 -6.30 11.06 -4.80
C LYS A 29 -7.45 10.23 -4.24
N ASP A 30 -7.93 9.19 -4.92
CA ASP A 30 -8.85 8.24 -4.31
C ASP A 30 -8.22 7.61 -3.05
N PHE A 31 -9.05 7.39 -2.02
CA PHE A 31 -8.72 6.51 -0.90
C PHE A 31 -9.70 5.33 -0.95
N ILE A 32 -9.23 4.19 -1.49
CA ILE A 32 -10.07 3.01 -1.69
C ILE A 32 -9.83 2.01 -0.58
N ILE A 33 -10.91 1.63 0.10
CA ILE A 33 -10.89 0.59 1.11
C ILE A 33 -11.38 -0.72 0.48
N ILE A 34 -10.57 -1.76 0.56
CA ILE A 34 -10.93 -3.12 0.13
C ILE A 34 -11.34 -3.92 1.35
N THR A 35 -12.58 -4.40 1.36
CA THR A 35 -13.14 -5.24 2.42
C THR A 35 -13.65 -6.57 1.87
N GLY A 36 -13.97 -7.50 2.77
CA GLY A 36 -14.49 -8.83 2.42
C GLY A 36 -14.00 -9.88 3.40
N LYS A 37 -14.60 -11.06 3.37
CA LYS A 37 -14.24 -12.19 4.24
C LYS A 37 -12.76 -12.60 4.06
N ASN A 38 -12.21 -13.28 5.07
CA ASN A 38 -10.91 -13.94 4.93
C ASN A 38 -10.98 -14.98 3.81
N GLY A 39 -9.97 -15.01 2.95
CA GLY A 39 -9.95 -15.90 1.78
C GLY A 39 -10.75 -15.42 0.56
N ALA A 40 -11.48 -14.30 0.62
CA ALA A 40 -12.26 -13.78 -0.51
C ALA A 40 -11.41 -13.29 -1.71
N GLY A 41 -10.07 -13.26 -1.60
CA GLY A 41 -9.19 -12.88 -2.71
C GLY A 41 -8.65 -11.46 -2.65
N LYS A 42 -8.81 -10.73 -1.53
CA LYS A 42 -8.33 -9.35 -1.39
C LYS A 42 -6.84 -9.20 -1.73
N SER A 43 -5.98 -9.98 -1.09
CA SER A 43 -4.53 -9.95 -1.36
C SER A 43 -4.18 -10.51 -2.75
N THR A 44 -5.02 -11.39 -3.32
CA THR A 44 -4.87 -11.86 -4.71
C THR A 44 -5.13 -10.73 -5.70
N LEU A 45 -6.14 -9.90 -5.45
CA LEU A 45 -6.40 -8.69 -6.26
C LEU A 45 -5.21 -7.72 -6.21
N ILE A 46 -4.69 -7.45 -5.00
CA ILE A 46 -3.49 -6.60 -4.85
C ILE A 46 -2.30 -7.18 -5.61
N LYS A 47 -2.03 -8.48 -5.49
CA LYS A 47 -0.95 -9.13 -6.25
C LYS A 47 -1.16 -9.03 -7.76
N GLY A 48 -2.41 -9.07 -8.25
CA GLY A 48 -2.76 -8.81 -9.64
C GLY A 48 -2.43 -7.37 -10.07
N ILE A 49 -2.84 -6.38 -9.28
CA ILE A 49 -2.55 -4.96 -9.53
C ILE A 49 -1.03 -4.70 -9.56
N LEU A 50 -0.28 -5.33 -8.65
CA LEU A 50 1.18 -5.24 -8.61
C LEU A 50 1.87 -6.00 -9.75
N GLY A 51 1.12 -6.80 -10.53
CA GLY A 51 1.66 -7.64 -11.60
C GLY A 51 2.44 -8.87 -11.11
N LEU A 52 2.27 -9.25 -9.84
CA LEU A 52 2.86 -10.45 -9.24
C LEU A 52 2.12 -11.73 -9.63
N ILE A 53 0.86 -11.60 -10.03
CA ILE A 53 0.02 -12.66 -10.60
C ILE A 53 -0.47 -12.18 -11.95
N LYS A 54 -0.35 -13.04 -12.97
CA LYS A 54 -0.86 -12.73 -14.31
C LYS A 54 -2.39 -12.95 -14.36
N PRO A 55 -3.15 -12.04 -14.99
CA PRO A 55 -4.57 -12.26 -15.25
C PRO A 55 -4.81 -13.55 -16.04
N MET A 56 -5.84 -14.31 -15.64
CA MET A 56 -6.38 -15.43 -16.45
C MET A 56 -7.23 -14.90 -17.59
N SER A 57 -7.97 -13.80 -17.35
CA SER A 57 -8.68 -13.02 -18.38
C SER A 57 -8.83 -11.57 -17.91
N GLY A 58 -9.23 -10.68 -18.82
CA GLY A 58 -9.32 -9.25 -18.56
C GLY A 58 -7.95 -8.58 -18.51
N GLN A 59 -7.91 -7.34 -18.06
CA GLN A 59 -6.69 -6.55 -18.04
C GLN A 59 -6.71 -5.43 -16.99
N ILE A 60 -5.52 -4.92 -16.65
CA ILE A 60 -5.33 -3.72 -15.84
C ILE A 60 -4.59 -2.71 -16.70
N ILE A 61 -5.22 -1.57 -16.95
CA ILE A 61 -4.69 -0.50 -17.80
C ILE A 61 -4.23 0.65 -16.90
N PHE A 62 -2.93 0.88 -16.84
CA PHE A 62 -2.35 1.99 -16.10
C PHE A 62 -2.25 3.24 -17.00
N SER A 63 -2.45 4.42 -16.40
CA SER A 63 -2.17 5.68 -17.08
C SER A 63 -0.68 5.81 -17.42
N GLU A 64 -0.35 6.69 -18.35
CA GLU A 64 1.05 6.97 -18.73
C GLU A 64 1.87 7.50 -17.53
N GLU A 65 1.21 8.14 -16.59
CA GLU A 65 1.83 8.74 -15.40
C GLU A 65 2.19 7.74 -14.30
N LEU A 66 1.60 6.51 -14.33
CA LEU A 66 1.83 5.49 -13.33
C LEU A 66 2.52 4.26 -13.92
N LYS A 67 3.80 4.11 -13.62
CA LYS A 67 4.54 2.89 -13.96
C LYS A 67 4.39 1.85 -12.84
N LYS A 68 4.23 0.57 -13.18
CA LYS A 68 4.08 -0.54 -12.20
C LYS A 68 5.19 -0.58 -11.16
N ASN A 69 6.43 -0.25 -11.53
CA ASN A 69 7.56 -0.22 -10.61
C ASN A 69 7.60 1.04 -9.71
N GLN A 70 6.62 1.92 -9.82
CA GLN A 70 6.47 3.13 -9.01
C GLN A 70 5.27 3.05 -8.07
N ILE A 71 4.76 1.85 -7.80
CA ILE A 71 3.73 1.61 -6.79
C ILE A 71 4.43 1.32 -5.46
N GLY A 72 4.06 2.07 -4.42
CA GLY A 72 4.48 1.76 -3.06
C GLY A 72 3.63 0.63 -2.50
N TYR A 73 4.26 -0.42 -2.00
CA TYR A 73 3.54 -1.56 -1.43
C TYR A 73 4.01 -1.87 -0.01
N MET A 74 3.06 -1.99 0.88
CA MET A 74 3.26 -2.43 2.26
C MET A 74 2.46 -3.73 2.46
N PRO A 75 3.12 -4.89 2.48
CA PRO A 75 2.47 -6.19 2.68
C PRO A 75 2.03 -6.39 4.12
N GLN A 76 1.06 -7.27 4.34
CA GLN A 76 0.52 -7.65 5.65
C GLN A 76 1.61 -8.16 6.61
N GLU A 77 2.48 -9.04 6.12
CA GLU A 77 3.63 -9.51 6.85
C GLU A 77 4.92 -9.07 6.17
N THR A 78 5.69 -8.25 6.82
CA THR A 78 7.10 -8.08 6.49
C THR A 78 7.90 -9.06 7.34
N LYS A 79 8.29 -10.18 6.75
CA LYS A 79 9.36 -11.03 7.31
C LYS A 79 10.69 -10.29 7.16
N VAL A 80 10.80 -9.15 7.83
CA VAL A 80 12.14 -8.62 8.12
C VAL A 80 12.66 -9.55 9.19
N ASP A 81 13.65 -10.36 8.81
CA ASP A 81 14.34 -11.20 9.79
C ASP A 81 14.75 -10.33 10.97
N ALA A 82 14.20 -10.61 12.14
CA ALA A 82 14.46 -9.84 13.34
C ALA A 82 15.96 -9.80 13.70
N SER A 83 16.77 -10.67 13.13
CA SER A 83 18.23 -10.71 13.27
C SER A 83 18.96 -9.76 12.31
N PHE A 84 18.29 -9.16 11.31
CA PHE A 84 18.95 -8.29 10.33
C PHE A 84 19.26 -6.91 10.94
N PRO A 85 20.52 -6.55 11.13
CA PRO A 85 20.92 -5.34 11.84
C PRO A 85 20.85 -4.10 10.92
N ALA A 86 19.62 -3.72 10.49
CA ALA A 86 19.44 -2.53 9.68
C ALA A 86 18.88 -1.39 10.52
N SER A 87 19.36 -0.19 10.30
CA SER A 87 18.79 1.03 10.84
C SER A 87 17.47 1.39 10.17
N VAL A 88 16.64 2.17 10.85
CA VAL A 88 15.42 2.76 10.28
C VAL A 88 15.71 3.46 8.96
N TYR A 89 16.79 4.24 8.89
CA TYR A 89 17.19 4.95 7.68
C TYR A 89 17.50 4.00 6.52
N GLU A 90 18.24 2.93 6.74
CA GLU A 90 18.59 1.95 5.70
C GLU A 90 17.35 1.24 5.17
N ILE A 91 16.42 0.85 6.05
CA ILE A 91 15.14 0.26 5.66
C ILE A 91 14.35 1.23 4.77
N VAL A 92 14.22 2.50 5.18
CA VAL A 92 13.47 3.50 4.42
C VAL A 92 14.16 3.79 3.09
N LEU A 93 15.49 3.95 3.08
CA LEU A 93 16.26 4.19 1.86
C LEU A 93 16.12 3.03 0.85
N SER A 94 16.02 1.78 1.32
CA SER A 94 15.80 0.61 0.45
C SER A 94 14.52 0.73 -0.39
N GLY A 95 13.52 1.50 0.06
CA GLY A 95 12.31 1.77 -0.71
C GLY A 95 12.54 2.55 -2.01
N THR A 96 13.72 3.15 -2.19
CA THR A 96 14.08 3.89 -3.43
C THR A 96 14.75 3.02 -4.50
N ILE A 97 14.97 1.72 -4.25
CA ILE A 97 15.71 0.80 -5.16
C ILE A 97 15.13 0.80 -6.57
N ASN A 98 13.80 0.86 -6.70
CA ASN A 98 13.12 0.93 -8.00
C ASN A 98 13.50 2.16 -8.84
N LYS A 99 14.10 3.20 -8.23
CA LYS A 99 14.52 4.45 -8.87
C LYS A 99 16.03 4.53 -9.11
N MET A 100 16.81 3.52 -8.68
CA MET A 100 18.27 3.51 -8.84
C MET A 100 18.73 3.23 -10.27
N GLY A 101 17.94 2.51 -11.06
CA GLY A 101 18.36 1.99 -12.37
C GLY A 101 19.57 1.07 -12.21
N PHE A 102 20.59 1.24 -13.05
CA PHE A 102 21.84 0.43 -13.02
C PHE A 102 22.93 1.02 -12.10
N ASN A 103 22.64 2.12 -11.38
CA ASN A 103 23.64 2.73 -10.50
C ASN A 103 23.71 1.99 -9.16
N PRO A 104 24.85 1.46 -8.74
CA PRO A 104 24.98 0.76 -7.46
C PRO A 104 24.96 1.70 -6.24
N PHE A 105 25.07 3.01 -6.44
CA PHE A 105 25.10 4.00 -5.35
C PHE A 105 23.84 4.84 -5.31
N TYR A 106 23.32 5.07 -4.09
CA TYR A 106 22.21 5.97 -3.87
C TYR A 106 22.58 7.43 -4.17
N LYS A 107 21.92 8.05 -5.14
CA LYS A 107 22.05 9.47 -5.48
C LYS A 107 21.54 10.36 -4.34
N LYS A 108 21.99 11.63 -4.31
CA LYS A 108 21.56 12.60 -3.27
C LYS A 108 20.03 12.76 -3.20
N GLU A 109 19.35 12.75 -4.34
CA GLU A 109 17.89 12.89 -4.43
C GLU A 109 17.19 11.74 -3.72
N LEU A 110 17.66 10.48 -3.88
CA LEU A 110 17.08 9.31 -3.23
C LEU A 110 17.31 9.35 -1.71
N LYS A 111 18.49 9.76 -1.26
CA LYS A 111 18.79 9.98 0.16
C LYS A 111 17.91 11.08 0.75
N LYS A 112 17.71 12.18 0.02
CA LYS A 112 16.79 13.24 0.42
C LYS A 112 15.36 12.73 0.54
N LYS A 113 14.87 11.98 -0.46
CA LYS A 113 13.52 11.37 -0.42
C LYS A 113 13.32 10.51 0.81
N ALA A 114 14.30 9.69 1.20
CA ALA A 114 14.24 8.88 2.42
C ALA A 114 14.16 9.75 3.68
N ILE A 115 14.95 10.83 3.76
CA ILE A 115 14.91 11.78 4.88
C ILE A 115 13.56 12.50 4.95
N ASP A 116 13.02 12.93 3.82
CA ASP A 116 11.73 13.61 3.76
C ASP A 116 10.60 12.67 4.19
N ALA A 117 10.61 11.40 3.77
CA ALA A 117 9.65 10.38 4.22
C ALA A 117 9.71 10.15 5.75
N LEU A 118 10.93 10.08 6.32
CA LEU A 118 11.12 9.97 7.77
C LEU A 118 10.51 11.15 8.54
N LYS A 119 10.66 12.37 8.00
CA LYS A 119 10.09 13.59 8.60
C LYS A 119 8.57 13.63 8.48
N ILE A 120 8.02 13.29 7.31
CA ILE A 120 6.56 13.25 7.07
C ILE A 120 5.89 12.31 8.07
N LEU A 121 6.52 11.17 8.39
CA LEU A 121 5.98 10.16 9.29
C LEU A 121 6.43 10.32 10.76
N ASN A 122 7.06 11.42 11.12
CA ASN A 122 7.50 11.76 12.48
C ASN A 122 8.40 10.69 13.13
N ILE A 123 9.33 10.11 12.34
CA ILE A 123 10.28 9.09 12.81
C ILE A 123 11.74 9.46 12.48
N TYR A 124 12.00 10.72 12.11
CA TYR A 124 13.36 11.17 11.76
C TYR A 124 14.34 11.03 12.93
N ASP A 125 13.89 11.30 14.16
CA ASP A 125 14.75 11.28 15.35
C ASP A 125 15.26 9.88 15.69
N ILE A 126 14.53 8.84 15.25
CA ILE A 126 14.92 7.44 15.47
C ILE A 126 15.60 6.81 14.25
N LYS A 127 15.99 7.59 13.23
CA LYS A 127 16.55 7.09 11.96
C LYS A 127 17.79 6.19 12.11
N ASN A 128 18.57 6.37 13.16
CA ASN A 128 19.79 5.60 13.43
C ASN A 128 19.54 4.40 14.36
N ARG A 129 18.32 4.23 14.91
CA ARG A 129 17.99 3.08 15.75
C ARG A 129 17.88 1.81 14.90
N SER A 130 18.23 0.67 15.50
CA SER A 130 17.99 -0.63 14.88
C SER A 130 16.48 -0.86 14.72
N PHE A 131 16.07 -1.40 13.58
CA PHE A 131 14.68 -1.77 13.31
C PHE A 131 14.13 -2.78 14.32
N GLN A 132 15.01 -3.63 14.87
CA GLN A 132 14.67 -4.62 15.87
C GLN A 132 14.18 -4.00 17.19
N ASP A 133 14.73 -2.84 17.56
CA ASP A 133 14.45 -2.17 18.84
C ASP A 133 13.22 -1.26 18.80
N LEU A 134 12.46 -1.30 17.69
CA LEU A 134 11.30 -0.45 17.50
C LEU A 134 10.04 -1.06 18.12
N SER A 135 9.16 -0.19 18.65
CA SER A 135 7.78 -0.55 18.97
C SER A 135 6.99 -0.94 17.70
N GLY A 136 5.85 -1.62 17.87
CA GLY A 136 4.97 -1.99 16.75
C GLY A 136 4.60 -0.78 15.87
N GLY A 137 4.16 0.32 16.47
CA GLY A 137 3.82 1.55 15.76
C GLY A 137 5.02 2.18 15.03
N GLN A 138 6.20 2.20 15.65
CA GLN A 138 7.42 2.68 15.00
C GLN A 138 7.84 1.81 13.82
N ARG A 139 7.70 0.49 13.94
CA ARG A 139 7.93 -0.45 12.81
C ARG A 139 6.99 -0.17 11.65
N GLN A 140 5.69 -0.03 11.92
CA GLN A 140 4.69 0.25 10.88
C GLN A 140 4.95 1.59 10.17
N LYS A 141 5.27 2.65 10.91
CA LYS A 141 5.67 3.94 10.33
C LYS A 141 6.94 3.81 9.48
N THR A 142 7.92 3.00 9.89
CA THR A 142 9.14 2.75 9.12
C THR A 142 8.83 2.03 7.80
N LEU A 143 7.95 1.03 7.81
CA LEU A 143 7.51 0.32 6.61
C LEU A 143 6.67 1.19 5.69
N LEU A 144 5.81 2.05 6.24
CA LEU A 144 5.08 3.05 5.48
C LEU A 144 6.03 4.05 4.82
N ALA A 145 7.07 4.54 5.55
CA ALA A 145 8.09 5.42 4.99
C ALA A 145 8.85 4.76 3.84
N ARG A 146 9.20 3.49 3.99
CA ARG A 146 9.82 2.70 2.93
C ARG A 146 8.93 2.62 1.69
N SER A 147 7.66 2.33 1.87
CA SER A 147 6.68 2.24 0.76
C SER A 147 6.48 3.61 0.08
N LEU A 148 6.45 4.69 0.86
CA LEU A 148 6.36 6.06 0.35
C LEU A 148 7.58 6.44 -0.51
N CYS A 149 8.77 5.92 -0.21
CA CYS A 149 9.96 6.13 -1.03
C CYS A 149 9.84 5.52 -2.44
N ALA A 150 9.08 4.46 -2.61
CA ALA A 150 8.90 3.80 -3.90
C ALA A 150 7.99 4.57 -4.86
N THR A 151 7.07 5.40 -4.34
CA THR A 151 6.03 6.07 -5.14
C THR A 151 5.96 7.57 -4.91
N ASP A 152 5.30 8.23 -5.83
CA ASP A 152 4.82 9.60 -5.70
C ASP A 152 3.30 9.68 -6.05
N LYS A 153 2.66 8.54 -6.38
CA LYS A 153 1.28 8.49 -6.89
C LYS A 153 0.38 7.49 -6.16
N LEU A 154 0.82 6.25 -5.95
CA LEU A 154 -0.04 5.16 -5.47
C LEU A 154 0.63 4.35 -4.37
N LEU A 155 -0.02 4.30 -3.20
CA LEU A 155 0.29 3.39 -2.10
C LEU A 155 -0.74 2.27 -2.04
N ILE A 156 -0.28 1.03 -1.91
CA ILE A 156 -1.11 -0.14 -1.63
C ILE A 156 -0.69 -0.71 -0.28
N LEU A 157 -1.65 -0.84 0.63
CA LEU A 157 -1.45 -1.26 2.01
C LEU A 157 -2.29 -2.50 2.30
N ASP A 158 -1.66 -3.60 2.67
CA ASP A 158 -2.33 -4.85 2.98
C ASP A 158 -2.40 -5.02 4.51
N GLU A 159 -3.56 -4.71 5.12
CA GLU A 159 -3.84 -4.77 6.55
C GLU A 159 -2.77 -4.06 7.43
N PRO A 160 -2.46 -2.78 7.17
CA PRO A 160 -1.29 -2.12 7.73
C PRO A 160 -1.39 -1.84 9.23
N SER A 161 -2.58 -1.89 9.81
CA SER A 161 -2.83 -1.59 11.24
C SER A 161 -2.95 -2.83 12.12
N ASN A 162 -2.80 -4.03 11.54
CA ASN A 162 -2.80 -5.27 12.31
C ASN A 162 -1.69 -5.24 13.36
N ASN A 163 -2.01 -5.68 14.58
CA ASN A 163 -1.11 -5.71 15.72
C ASN A 163 -0.70 -4.33 16.29
N LEU A 164 -1.39 -3.26 15.94
CA LEU A 164 -1.25 -1.97 16.60
C LEU A 164 -2.24 -1.84 17.77
N ASP A 165 -1.77 -1.27 18.89
CA ASP A 165 -2.68 -0.76 19.92
C ASP A 165 -3.53 0.39 19.36
N GLN A 166 -4.60 0.73 20.07
CA GLN A 166 -5.58 1.71 19.58
C GLN A 166 -4.94 3.08 19.30
N ALA A 167 -4.11 3.60 20.21
CA ALA A 167 -3.49 4.92 20.04
C ALA A 167 -2.53 4.95 18.84
N SER A 168 -1.71 3.90 18.65
CA SER A 168 -0.82 3.76 17.49
C SER A 168 -1.59 3.63 16.19
N ARG A 169 -2.75 2.97 16.22
CA ARG A 169 -3.64 2.80 15.07
C ARG A 169 -4.23 4.13 14.64
N GLU A 170 -4.79 4.90 15.57
CA GLU A 170 -5.35 6.22 15.30
C GLU A 170 -4.29 7.16 14.70
N GLU A 171 -3.10 7.21 15.31
CA GLU A 171 -1.99 8.00 14.77
C GLU A 171 -1.59 7.57 13.36
N PHE A 172 -1.55 6.25 13.10
CA PHE A 172 -1.24 5.71 11.77
C PHE A 172 -2.26 6.14 10.72
N TYR A 173 -3.54 6.13 11.05
CA TYR A 173 -4.60 6.57 10.16
C TYR A 173 -4.58 8.07 9.88
N LEU A 174 -4.26 8.90 10.88
CA LEU A 174 -4.03 10.34 10.67
C LEU A 174 -2.89 10.60 9.68
N LEU A 175 -1.82 9.79 9.74
CA LEU A 175 -0.73 9.87 8.77
C LEU A 175 -1.21 9.49 7.35
N LEU A 176 -2.03 8.45 7.20
CA LEU A 176 -2.59 8.08 5.89
C LEU A 176 -3.50 9.19 5.32
N MET A 177 -4.34 9.82 6.16
CA MET A 177 -5.15 10.98 5.76
C MET A 177 -4.26 12.11 5.26
N LYS A 178 -3.19 12.43 5.98
CA LYS A 178 -2.22 13.45 5.58
C LYS A 178 -1.58 13.14 4.23
N LEU A 179 -1.13 11.90 4.01
CA LEU A 179 -0.55 11.46 2.74
C LEU A 179 -1.54 11.62 1.58
N ASN A 180 -2.80 11.27 1.81
CA ASN A 180 -3.83 11.39 0.77
C ASN A 180 -4.26 12.85 0.54
N LYS A 181 -4.69 13.58 1.57
CA LYS A 181 -5.28 14.92 1.43
C LYS A 181 -4.26 16.01 1.15
N GLU A 182 -3.10 15.98 1.83
CA GLU A 182 -2.10 17.05 1.70
C GLU A 182 -1.08 16.77 0.59
N LEU A 183 -0.65 15.51 0.43
CA LEU A 183 0.35 15.13 -0.58
C LEU A 183 -0.27 14.57 -1.86
N GLY A 184 -1.59 14.37 -1.89
CA GLY A 184 -2.30 13.89 -3.08
C GLY A 184 -1.97 12.46 -3.48
N ILE A 185 -1.51 11.63 -2.54
CA ILE A 185 -1.19 10.22 -2.78
C ILE A 185 -2.49 9.42 -2.84
N THR A 186 -2.72 8.69 -3.94
CA THR A 186 -3.80 7.71 -4.02
C THR A 186 -3.49 6.52 -3.12
N ILE A 187 -4.45 6.07 -2.33
CA ILE A 187 -4.27 4.96 -1.39
C ILE A 187 -5.28 3.86 -1.68
N ILE A 188 -4.80 2.62 -1.72
CA ILE A 188 -5.64 1.42 -1.72
C ILE A 188 -5.25 0.63 -0.46
N MET A 189 -6.22 0.38 0.43
CA MET A 189 -5.96 -0.29 1.70
C MET A 189 -6.92 -1.44 1.90
N ILE A 190 -6.39 -2.63 2.23
CA ILE A 190 -7.21 -3.69 2.79
C ILE A 190 -7.39 -3.39 4.27
N SER A 191 -8.64 -3.37 4.73
CA SER A 191 -8.99 -3.15 6.13
C SER A 191 -10.10 -4.11 6.57
N HIS A 192 -10.13 -4.37 7.88
CA HIS A 192 -11.20 -5.06 8.57
C HIS A 192 -11.92 -4.15 9.58
N ASP A 193 -11.53 -2.88 9.65
CA ASP A 193 -12.03 -1.89 10.62
C ASP A 193 -13.14 -1.04 9.99
N GLN A 194 -14.39 -1.46 10.21
CA GLN A 194 -15.56 -0.84 9.57
C GLN A 194 -15.79 0.63 9.97
N ASP A 195 -15.38 1.02 11.17
CA ASP A 195 -15.60 2.40 11.65
C ASP A 195 -14.63 3.38 10.97
N ILE A 196 -13.42 2.94 10.71
CA ILE A 196 -12.39 3.74 10.06
C ILE A 196 -12.58 3.82 8.55
N ASP A 197 -13.11 2.76 7.96
CA ASP A 197 -13.41 2.73 6.52
C ASP A 197 -14.29 3.91 6.11
N LYS A 198 -15.25 4.29 6.95
CA LYS A 198 -16.15 5.44 6.70
C LYS A 198 -15.47 6.80 6.85
N VAL A 199 -14.44 6.90 7.67
CA VAL A 199 -13.74 8.17 7.95
C VAL A 199 -12.64 8.45 6.93
N LEU A 200 -11.96 7.40 6.45
CA LEU A 200 -10.80 7.53 5.57
C LEU A 200 -11.15 7.39 4.10
N GLY A 201 -12.06 6.46 3.78
CA GLY A 201 -12.32 6.04 2.41
C GLY A 201 -13.11 7.09 1.63
N THR A 202 -12.74 7.29 0.37
CA THR A 202 -13.59 7.95 -0.63
C THR A 202 -14.42 6.93 -1.39
N LYS A 203 -13.91 5.70 -1.50
CA LYS A 203 -14.56 4.57 -2.19
C LYS A 203 -14.35 3.28 -1.43
N GLN A 204 -15.27 2.35 -1.60
CA GLN A 204 -15.20 1.01 -1.02
C GLN A 204 -15.34 -0.05 -2.10
N LEU A 205 -14.44 -1.04 -2.09
CA LEU A 205 -14.52 -2.26 -2.88
C LEU A 205 -14.77 -3.44 -1.94
N ILE A 206 -15.95 -4.02 -2.00
CA ILE A 206 -16.35 -5.17 -1.17
C ILE A 206 -16.23 -6.43 -2.01
N ILE A 207 -15.31 -7.33 -1.67
CA ILE A 207 -15.19 -8.64 -2.33
C ILE A 207 -16.07 -9.64 -1.61
N LYS A 208 -16.97 -10.30 -2.35
CA LYS A 208 -17.97 -11.27 -1.90
C LYS A 208 -17.67 -12.64 -2.51
N ASP A 209 -18.26 -13.72 -1.94
CA ASP A 209 -18.08 -15.09 -2.45
C ASP A 209 -18.54 -15.23 -3.93
N ASN A 210 -19.55 -14.47 -4.33
CA ASN A 210 -20.13 -14.51 -5.69
C ASN A 210 -20.10 -13.13 -6.37
N GLY A 211 -18.97 -12.45 -6.36
CA GLY A 211 -18.83 -11.18 -7.05
C GLY A 211 -18.25 -10.07 -6.19
N TYR A 212 -18.55 -8.84 -6.52
CA TYR A 212 -18.04 -7.67 -5.83
C TYR A 212 -19.05 -6.52 -5.86
N GLU A 213 -18.82 -5.53 -5.01
CA GLU A 213 -19.53 -4.26 -5.01
C GLU A 213 -18.50 -3.12 -4.94
N PHE A 214 -18.61 -2.15 -5.82
CA PHE A 214 -17.76 -0.97 -5.83
C PHE A 214 -18.63 0.28 -5.74
N LYS A 215 -18.40 1.11 -4.75
CA LYS A 215 -19.24 2.28 -4.47
C LYS A 215 -18.43 3.43 -3.88
N ASP A 216 -18.95 4.65 -4.03
CA ASP A 216 -18.48 5.81 -3.27
C ASP A 216 -18.91 5.68 -1.81
N ILE A 217 -18.08 6.20 -0.91
CA ILE A 217 -18.42 6.33 0.52
C ILE A 217 -18.99 7.72 0.71
N GLU A 218 -20.28 7.79 1.09
CA GLU A 218 -20.90 9.05 1.50
C GLU A 218 -20.27 9.46 2.84
N VAL A 219 -19.67 10.64 2.86
CA VAL A 219 -19.16 11.26 4.08
C VAL A 219 -20.31 12.10 4.64
N ASP A 220 -20.90 11.66 5.75
CA ASP A 220 -21.93 12.39 6.48
C ASP A 220 -21.38 13.71 7.06
#